data_7ee0364955490c785a18f3d6d26c0de0
#
_entry.id   7ee0364955490c785a18f3d6d26c0de0
#
_cell.length_a   1.000
_cell.length_b   1.000
_cell.length_c   1.000
_cell.angle_alpha   90.00
_cell.angle_beta   90.00
_cell.angle_gamma   90.00
#
_symmetry.space_group_name_H-M   'P 1'
#
loop_
_entity.id
_entity.type
_entity.pdbx_description
1 polymer ?
#
loop_
_entity_poly.entity_id
_entity_poly.type
_entity_poly.pdbx_seq_one_letter_code
_entity_poly.pdbx_strand_id
1 'polypeptide(L)'
;MLSKLTVALCAAALVIPTAAEARLSRAETRMTQVVDAEQQRTVDMLATWVNQNSGTLNFAGVARVGEMLRAELAPLGFKVEMLDMTKAGRGNHLVARHKGNGRGKKLLLIGHLDTVFELDSPFQRWERNGNDGTGPGSGDDKGGMAVMVAALRAMQAAGTLKNADITVFLTGDEEDAGPVEISRAAFIEEGKRADVALDFEGLVQLDGRDMGSTARRSSGEWTLTVTAKSGHSSGIFTPGSGSGAIYEAARIIDTFRREVPEDKLTFNVGLIGGGATAELDAGKVRVNATGKTNIIAGTAIARGDLRALSQEQIARAQAKMQAIVAQPLNGAKATLEFLPDGYPPMAPTEGNRAILARLNGVNQDMGLPEMGELDPVKRGAGDISFVAADVDGLAGLGPASRGDHAPGETVDITSIFVQAKRAAILMSRLASERP
;
A
#
# COMPACT_ATOMS: atom_id res chain seq x y z
N MET A 1 -23.25 -69.06 53.64
CA MET A 1 -23.43 -67.60 53.67
C MET A 1 -22.66 -67.01 52.49
N LEU A 2 -23.37 -66.72 51.38
CA LEU A 2 -22.78 -66.13 50.18
C LEU A 2 -23.18 -64.66 50.19
N SER A 3 -22.16 -63.75 50.28
CA SER A 3 -22.32 -62.31 50.18
C SER A 3 -22.41 -61.90 48.70
N LYS A 4 -23.51 -61.26 48.33
CA LYS A 4 -23.70 -60.64 46.98
C LYS A 4 -23.03 -59.22 46.96
N LEU A 5 -21.97 -59.12 46.13
CA LEU A 5 -21.37 -57.83 45.81
C LEU A 5 -22.14 -57.19 44.66
N THR A 6 -22.78 -56.06 44.88
CA THR A 6 -23.45 -55.26 43.85
C THR A 6 -22.45 -54.23 43.30
N VAL A 7 -22.05 -54.39 42.07
CA VAL A 7 -21.19 -53.38 41.35
C VAL A 7 -22.12 -52.36 40.73
N ALA A 8 -22.06 -51.12 41.21
CA ALA A 8 -22.72 -49.95 40.58
C ALA A 8 -21.87 -49.40 39.46
N LEU A 9 -22.33 -49.51 38.22
CA LEU A 9 -21.70 -48.88 37.05
C LEU A 9 -22.15 -47.42 36.97
N CYS A 10 -21.28 -46.48 37.34
CA CYS A 10 -21.49 -45.05 37.04
C CYS A 10 -21.15 -44.79 35.57
N ALA A 11 -22.14 -44.58 34.72
CA ALA A 11 -21.97 -44.08 33.38
C ALA A 11 -21.67 -42.58 33.43
N ALA A 12 -20.42 -42.15 33.27
CA ALA A 12 -20.07 -40.77 33.07
C ALA A 12 -20.46 -40.38 31.62
N ALA A 13 -21.48 -39.59 31.46
CA ALA A 13 -21.81 -38.95 30.19
C ALA A 13 -20.74 -37.95 29.85
N LEU A 14 -19.90 -38.22 28.85
CA LEU A 14 -19.03 -37.23 28.20
C LEU A 14 -19.92 -36.20 27.51
N VAL A 15 -20.07 -35.02 28.08
CA VAL A 15 -20.60 -33.87 27.40
C VAL A 15 -19.46 -33.37 26.49
N ILE A 16 -19.48 -33.79 25.22
CA ILE A 16 -18.65 -33.19 24.18
C ILE A 16 -19.23 -31.80 23.94
N PRO A 17 -18.48 -30.71 24.20
CA PRO A 17 -18.96 -29.38 23.79
C PRO A 17 -19.04 -29.41 22.25
N THR A 18 -20.26 -29.38 21.71
CA THR A 18 -20.46 -29.05 20.30
C THR A 18 -19.96 -27.63 20.15
N ALA A 19 -18.80 -27.46 19.49
CA ALA A 19 -18.41 -26.16 18.96
C ALA A 19 -19.61 -25.66 18.15
N ALA A 20 -20.20 -24.55 18.57
CA ALA A 20 -21.24 -23.92 17.78
C ALA A 20 -20.60 -23.66 16.41
N GLU A 21 -21.10 -24.32 15.36
CA GLU A 21 -20.72 -23.98 14.00
C GLU A 21 -20.99 -22.49 13.82
N ALA A 22 -19.92 -21.71 13.70
CA ALA A 22 -20.02 -20.30 13.40
C ALA A 22 -20.76 -20.19 12.07
N ARG A 23 -21.88 -19.49 12.04
CA ARG A 23 -22.74 -19.38 10.88
C ARG A 23 -22.97 -17.90 10.57
N LEU A 24 -22.92 -17.59 9.29
CA LEU A 24 -23.33 -16.28 8.80
C LEU A 24 -24.76 -15.96 9.25
N SER A 25 -24.98 -14.76 9.73
CA SER A 25 -26.33 -14.24 9.99
C SER A 25 -27.14 -14.15 8.69
N ARG A 26 -28.46 -13.96 8.80
CA ARG A 26 -29.33 -13.78 7.61
C ARG A 26 -28.87 -12.61 6.72
N ALA A 27 -28.42 -11.51 7.32
CA ALA A 27 -27.90 -10.37 6.57
C ALA A 27 -26.61 -10.71 5.85
N GLU A 28 -25.68 -11.38 6.53
CA GLU A 28 -24.40 -11.80 5.94
C GLU A 28 -24.59 -12.85 4.84
N THR A 29 -25.49 -13.83 5.02
CA THR A 29 -25.90 -14.75 3.96
C THR A 29 -26.49 -14.01 2.77
N ARG A 30 -27.31 -12.97 3.01
CA ARG A 30 -27.85 -12.14 1.94
C ARG A 30 -26.74 -11.40 1.17
N MET A 31 -25.70 -10.88 1.88
CA MET A 31 -24.55 -10.24 1.24
C MET A 31 -23.83 -11.20 0.28
N THR A 32 -23.53 -12.42 0.74
CA THR A 32 -22.86 -13.41 -0.11
C THR A 32 -23.68 -13.76 -1.36
N GLN A 33 -24.99 -13.94 -1.21
CA GLN A 33 -25.91 -14.20 -2.32
C GLN A 33 -25.97 -13.06 -3.32
N VAL A 34 -25.91 -11.79 -2.87
CA VAL A 34 -25.92 -10.63 -3.76
C VAL A 34 -24.62 -10.57 -4.56
N VAL A 35 -23.47 -10.75 -3.92
CA VAL A 35 -22.18 -10.80 -4.63
C VAL A 35 -22.21 -11.90 -5.69
N ASP A 36 -22.72 -13.10 -5.37
CA ASP A 36 -22.81 -14.20 -6.32
C ASP A 36 -23.77 -13.90 -7.49
N ALA A 37 -24.90 -13.25 -7.23
CA ALA A 37 -25.87 -12.90 -8.25
C ALA A 37 -25.40 -11.77 -9.19
N GLU A 38 -24.48 -10.92 -8.72
CA GLU A 38 -24.01 -9.74 -9.44
C GLU A 38 -22.60 -9.89 -10.02
N GLN A 39 -22.05 -11.12 -10.08
CA GLN A 39 -20.70 -11.37 -10.60
C GLN A 39 -20.47 -10.77 -11.99
N GLN A 40 -21.36 -11.04 -12.93
CA GLN A 40 -21.21 -10.52 -14.31
C GLN A 40 -21.25 -8.99 -14.34
N ARG A 41 -22.17 -8.36 -13.58
CA ARG A 41 -22.22 -6.89 -13.46
C ARG A 41 -20.91 -6.32 -12.93
N THR A 42 -20.31 -6.96 -11.94
CA THR A 42 -19.03 -6.51 -11.36
C THR A 42 -17.89 -6.61 -12.39
N VAL A 43 -17.84 -7.68 -13.17
CA VAL A 43 -16.86 -7.85 -14.24
C VAL A 43 -17.05 -6.81 -15.35
N ASP A 44 -18.29 -6.57 -15.78
CA ASP A 44 -18.61 -5.58 -16.84
C ASP A 44 -18.26 -4.16 -16.39
N MET A 45 -18.48 -3.84 -15.12
CA MET A 45 -18.10 -2.60 -14.47
C MET A 45 -16.58 -2.43 -14.47
N LEU A 46 -15.83 -3.43 -14.01
CA LEU A 46 -14.38 -3.44 -14.02
C LEU A 46 -13.82 -3.29 -15.44
N ALA A 47 -14.33 -4.06 -16.39
CA ALA A 47 -13.92 -3.98 -17.80
C ALA A 47 -14.13 -2.57 -18.37
N THR A 48 -15.21 -1.92 -18.01
CA THR A 48 -15.51 -0.54 -18.43
C THR A 48 -14.47 0.44 -17.85
N TRP A 49 -14.12 0.29 -16.58
CA TRP A 49 -13.12 1.14 -15.90
C TRP A 49 -11.71 0.90 -16.44
N VAL A 50 -11.33 -0.35 -16.69
CA VAL A 50 -10.02 -0.71 -17.23
C VAL A 50 -9.83 -0.15 -18.65
N ASN A 51 -10.88 -0.16 -19.47
CA ASN A 51 -10.84 0.44 -20.81
C ASN A 51 -10.76 1.98 -20.82
N GLN A 52 -10.96 2.65 -19.67
CA GLN A 52 -10.72 4.06 -19.49
C GLN A 52 -9.30 4.28 -19.00
N ASN A 53 -8.41 4.80 -19.84
CA ASN A 53 -7.07 5.17 -19.38
C ASN A 53 -7.15 6.22 -18.26
N SER A 54 -6.40 5.98 -17.20
CA SER A 54 -6.23 6.88 -16.03
C SER A 54 -4.79 6.89 -15.54
N GLY A 55 -3.81 6.94 -16.46
CA GLY A 55 -2.41 7.22 -16.07
C GLY A 55 -2.36 8.48 -15.20
N THR A 56 -1.47 8.53 -14.21
CA THR A 56 -1.44 9.61 -13.19
C THR A 56 -1.40 11.00 -13.80
N LEU A 57 -0.69 11.16 -14.92
CA LEU A 57 -0.60 12.45 -15.63
C LEU A 57 -1.74 12.68 -16.63
N ASN A 58 -2.61 11.70 -16.85
CA ASN A 58 -3.85 11.86 -17.62
C ASN A 58 -5.00 12.35 -16.71
N PHE A 59 -4.95 13.59 -16.25
CA PHE A 59 -5.93 14.16 -15.31
C PHE A 59 -7.39 14.02 -15.78
N ALA A 60 -7.62 14.13 -17.09
CA ALA A 60 -8.95 13.96 -17.66
C ALA A 60 -9.43 12.49 -17.55
N GLY A 61 -8.53 11.53 -17.71
CA GLY A 61 -8.80 10.12 -17.52
C GLY A 61 -9.10 9.75 -16.08
N VAL A 62 -8.28 10.24 -15.14
CA VAL A 62 -8.50 10.09 -13.69
C VAL A 62 -9.87 10.66 -13.29
N ALA A 63 -10.19 11.88 -13.75
CA ALA A 63 -11.51 12.49 -13.50
C ALA A 63 -12.66 11.65 -14.08
N ARG A 64 -12.48 11.05 -15.26
CA ARG A 64 -13.49 10.19 -15.88
C ARG A 64 -13.74 8.92 -15.06
N VAL A 65 -12.69 8.26 -14.55
CA VAL A 65 -12.83 7.10 -13.64
C VAL A 65 -13.56 7.55 -12.37
N GLY A 66 -13.22 8.70 -11.81
CA GLY A 66 -13.91 9.27 -10.64
C GLY A 66 -15.42 9.46 -10.88
N GLU A 67 -15.83 9.94 -12.07
CA GLU A 67 -17.26 10.08 -12.41
C GLU A 67 -17.95 8.71 -12.59
N MET A 68 -17.25 7.69 -13.09
CA MET A 68 -17.78 6.32 -13.16
C MET A 68 -18.01 5.76 -11.75
N LEU A 69 -17.10 6.00 -10.79
CA LEU A 69 -17.28 5.64 -9.40
C LEU A 69 -18.42 6.43 -8.73
N ARG A 70 -18.56 7.72 -9.02
CA ARG A 70 -19.71 8.51 -8.56
C ARG A 70 -21.03 7.88 -8.99
N ALA A 71 -21.12 7.40 -10.24
CA ALA A 71 -22.33 6.76 -10.76
C ALA A 71 -22.71 5.47 -10.01
N GLU A 72 -21.74 4.75 -9.45
CA GLU A 72 -21.98 3.55 -8.62
C GLU A 72 -22.26 3.90 -7.14
N LEU A 73 -21.56 4.90 -6.57
CA LEU A 73 -21.65 5.22 -5.14
C LEU A 73 -22.89 6.10 -4.80
N ALA A 74 -23.26 7.04 -5.66
CA ALA A 74 -24.39 7.94 -5.38
C ALA A 74 -25.73 7.21 -5.19
N PRO A 75 -26.09 6.18 -5.99
CA PRO A 75 -27.29 5.39 -5.76
C PRO A 75 -27.30 4.60 -4.44
N LEU A 76 -26.11 4.36 -3.84
CA LEU A 76 -25.96 3.73 -2.54
C LEU A 76 -26.15 4.71 -1.36
N GLY A 77 -26.42 5.98 -1.65
CA GLY A 77 -26.63 7.02 -0.65
C GLY A 77 -25.39 7.80 -0.24
N PHE A 78 -24.27 7.62 -0.96
CA PHE A 78 -23.07 8.40 -0.73
C PHE A 78 -23.19 9.82 -1.32
N LYS A 79 -22.76 10.82 -0.55
CA LYS A 79 -22.48 12.16 -1.06
C LYS A 79 -21.06 12.17 -1.62
N VAL A 80 -20.94 12.27 -2.94
CA VAL A 80 -19.65 12.20 -3.64
C VAL A 80 -19.16 13.59 -4.02
N GLU A 81 -17.89 13.86 -3.74
CA GLU A 81 -17.19 15.12 -4.01
C GLU A 81 -15.86 14.82 -4.71
N MET A 82 -15.51 15.63 -5.71
CA MET A 82 -14.18 15.61 -6.32
C MET A 82 -13.36 16.73 -5.72
N LEU A 83 -12.23 16.40 -5.10
CA LEU A 83 -11.31 17.38 -4.53
C LEU A 83 -10.32 17.82 -5.61
N ASP A 84 -10.24 19.14 -5.82
CA ASP A 84 -9.35 19.74 -6.80
C ASP A 84 -7.88 19.62 -6.37
N MET A 85 -7.07 18.91 -7.17
CA MET A 85 -5.63 18.72 -6.98
C MET A 85 -4.79 19.49 -7.99
N THR A 86 -5.36 20.47 -8.69
CA THR A 86 -4.64 21.32 -9.66
C THR A 86 -3.38 21.97 -9.04
N LYS A 87 -3.45 22.38 -7.76
CA LYS A 87 -2.30 22.95 -7.05
C LYS A 87 -1.19 21.93 -6.78
N ALA A 88 -1.52 20.67 -6.70
CA ALA A 88 -0.55 19.57 -6.61
C ALA A 88 0.01 19.17 -7.99
N GLY A 89 -0.57 19.70 -9.09
CA GLY A 89 -0.24 19.28 -10.44
C GLY A 89 -0.66 17.84 -10.73
N ARG A 90 -1.80 17.40 -10.16
CA ARG A 90 -2.31 16.02 -10.24
C ARG A 90 -3.81 15.97 -10.55
N GLY A 91 -4.29 14.76 -10.86
CA GLY A 91 -5.71 14.46 -11.02
C GLY A 91 -6.48 14.59 -9.70
N ASN A 92 -7.78 14.89 -9.79
CA ASN A 92 -8.63 15.09 -8.63
C ASN A 92 -8.78 13.81 -7.81
N HIS A 93 -8.87 13.96 -6.48
CA HIS A 93 -9.29 12.88 -5.59
C HIS A 93 -10.81 12.76 -5.53
N LEU A 94 -11.33 11.57 -5.23
CA LEU A 94 -12.74 11.35 -4.94
C LEU A 94 -12.93 11.10 -3.45
N VAL A 95 -13.86 11.82 -2.85
CA VAL A 95 -14.32 11.57 -1.47
C VAL A 95 -15.81 11.30 -1.50
N ALA A 96 -16.23 10.16 -0.97
CA ALA A 96 -17.65 9.82 -0.88
C ALA A 96 -18.01 9.47 0.56
N ARG A 97 -19.04 10.13 1.11
CA ARG A 97 -19.45 9.96 2.52
C ARG A 97 -20.86 9.43 2.60
N HIS A 98 -21.02 8.33 3.33
CA HIS A 98 -22.30 7.77 3.72
C HIS A 98 -22.46 7.94 5.23
N LYS A 99 -23.55 8.59 5.64
CA LYS A 99 -23.85 8.80 7.05
C LYS A 99 -24.82 7.73 7.54
N GLY A 100 -24.36 6.92 8.49
CA GLY A 100 -25.16 5.93 9.19
C GLY A 100 -25.88 6.48 10.40
N ASN A 101 -26.03 5.65 11.43
CA ASN A 101 -26.74 6.00 12.67
C ASN A 101 -25.83 6.55 13.79
N GLY A 102 -24.52 6.67 13.55
CA GLY A 102 -23.53 7.20 14.49
C GLY A 102 -23.26 6.34 15.72
N ARG A 103 -23.64 5.04 15.71
CA ARG A 103 -23.50 4.15 16.86
C ARG A 103 -22.34 3.16 16.73
N GLY A 104 -21.89 2.90 15.52
CA GLY A 104 -20.81 1.99 15.22
C GLY A 104 -19.53 2.71 14.83
N LYS A 105 -18.47 1.93 14.58
CA LYS A 105 -17.20 2.46 14.12
C LYS A 105 -17.34 3.16 12.77
N LYS A 106 -16.63 4.26 12.61
CA LYS A 106 -16.49 5.00 11.36
C LYS A 106 -15.40 4.35 10.54
N LEU A 107 -15.71 4.00 9.30
CA LEU A 107 -14.82 3.30 8.40
C LEU A 107 -14.30 4.25 7.33
N LEU A 108 -12.98 4.23 7.10
CA LEU A 108 -12.31 4.85 5.97
C LEU A 108 -11.92 3.76 4.99
N LEU A 109 -12.49 3.78 3.77
CA LEU A 109 -12.16 2.86 2.69
C LEU A 109 -11.21 3.58 1.73
N ILE A 110 -10.09 2.94 1.41
CA ILE A 110 -8.97 3.54 0.69
C ILE A 110 -8.74 2.77 -0.61
N GLY A 111 -8.36 3.48 -1.65
CA GLY A 111 -7.92 3.01 -2.96
C GLY A 111 -7.51 4.20 -3.81
N HIS A 112 -7.24 3.98 -5.09
CA HIS A 112 -6.84 5.06 -6.01
C HIS A 112 -7.44 4.93 -7.40
N LEU A 113 -7.53 6.08 -8.10
CA LEU A 113 -8.18 6.23 -9.42
C LEU A 113 -7.19 6.10 -10.57
N ASP A 114 -5.92 6.41 -10.31
CA ASP A 114 -4.85 6.43 -11.30
C ASP A 114 -4.20 5.05 -11.52
N THR A 115 -3.31 4.98 -12.46
CA THR A 115 -2.48 3.82 -12.78
C THR A 115 -1.13 4.29 -13.33
N VAL A 116 -0.11 3.43 -13.30
CA VAL A 116 1.19 3.70 -13.93
C VAL A 116 1.13 3.78 -15.48
N PHE A 117 0.01 3.41 -16.10
CA PHE A 117 -0.10 3.30 -17.57
C PHE A 117 -0.58 4.61 -18.19
N GLU A 118 0.37 5.44 -18.63
CA GLU A 118 0.09 6.71 -19.30
C GLU A 118 -0.53 6.52 -20.70
N LEU A 119 -0.94 7.64 -21.33
CA LEU A 119 -1.62 7.62 -22.64
C LEU A 119 -0.79 7.01 -23.78
N ASP A 120 0.53 7.09 -23.69
CA ASP A 120 1.46 6.54 -24.67
C ASP A 120 1.81 5.06 -24.43
N SER A 121 1.33 4.47 -23.33
CA SER A 121 1.47 3.04 -23.09
C SER A 121 0.74 2.23 -24.16
N PRO A 122 1.33 1.18 -24.73
CA PRO A 122 0.64 0.28 -25.64
C PRO A 122 -0.38 -0.61 -24.95
N PHE A 123 -0.35 -0.70 -23.62
CA PHE A 123 -1.21 -1.52 -22.78
C PHE A 123 -2.42 -0.68 -22.31
N GLN A 124 -3.57 -0.81 -23.04
CA GLN A 124 -4.70 0.10 -22.86
C GLN A 124 -6.07 -0.59 -22.77
N ARG A 125 -6.15 -1.91 -22.97
CA ARG A 125 -7.43 -2.59 -23.15
C ARG A 125 -7.62 -3.72 -22.17
N TRP A 126 -8.89 -3.90 -21.76
CA TRP A 126 -9.32 -5.07 -21.04
C TRP A 126 -9.41 -6.27 -21.96
N GLU A 127 -8.85 -7.37 -21.53
CA GLU A 127 -8.99 -8.70 -22.14
C GLU A 127 -9.35 -9.70 -21.04
N ARG A 128 -10.23 -10.65 -21.37
CA ARG A 128 -10.62 -11.71 -20.45
C ARG A 128 -10.30 -13.07 -21.03
N ASN A 129 -9.59 -13.88 -20.24
CA ASN A 129 -9.34 -15.29 -20.58
C ASN A 129 -9.71 -16.16 -19.37
N GLY A 130 -10.92 -16.77 -19.42
CA GLY A 130 -11.46 -17.54 -18.31
C GLY A 130 -11.65 -16.69 -17.04
N ASN A 131 -10.87 -16.99 -16.00
CA ASN A 131 -10.87 -16.25 -14.75
C ASN A 131 -9.82 -15.14 -14.69
N ASP A 132 -9.00 -14.99 -15.72
CA ASP A 132 -8.02 -13.93 -15.83
C ASP A 132 -8.62 -12.71 -16.53
N GLY A 133 -8.51 -11.56 -15.89
CA GLY A 133 -8.84 -10.25 -16.44
C GLY A 133 -7.58 -9.41 -16.58
N THR A 134 -7.14 -9.15 -17.81
CA THR A 134 -5.89 -8.44 -18.11
C THR A 134 -6.19 -7.04 -18.60
N GLY A 135 -5.50 -6.03 -18.09
CA GLY A 135 -5.64 -4.64 -18.52
C GLY A 135 -5.10 -3.64 -17.51
N PRO A 136 -4.90 -2.38 -17.88
CA PRO A 136 -4.28 -1.36 -17.03
C PRO A 136 -5.13 -1.06 -15.79
N GLY A 137 -4.55 -1.27 -14.60
CA GLY A 137 -5.25 -1.10 -13.34
C GLY A 137 -6.21 -2.24 -13.00
N SER A 138 -6.14 -3.39 -13.71
CA SER A 138 -7.04 -4.51 -13.43
C SER A 138 -6.84 -5.10 -12.03
N GLY A 139 -5.62 -5.06 -11.51
CA GLY A 139 -5.26 -5.38 -10.13
C GLY A 139 -5.07 -4.12 -9.28
N ASP A 140 -4.40 -3.11 -9.82
CA ASP A 140 -3.90 -1.94 -9.14
C ASP A 140 -4.42 -0.63 -9.78
N ASP A 141 -5.53 0.03 -9.28
CA ASP A 141 -6.39 -0.43 -8.19
C ASP A 141 -7.87 -0.51 -8.61
N LYS A 142 -8.18 -0.54 -9.94
CA LYS A 142 -9.58 -0.63 -10.43
C LYS A 142 -10.26 -1.92 -9.96
N GLY A 143 -9.48 -3.01 -9.83
CA GLY A 143 -9.95 -4.25 -9.24
C GLY A 143 -10.35 -4.13 -7.78
N GLY A 144 -9.56 -3.40 -6.98
CA GLY A 144 -9.88 -3.10 -5.58
C GLY A 144 -11.11 -2.21 -5.44
N MET A 145 -11.21 -1.18 -6.28
CA MET A 145 -12.43 -0.37 -6.35
C MET A 145 -13.66 -1.21 -6.71
N ALA A 146 -13.54 -2.21 -7.60
CA ALA A 146 -14.65 -3.11 -7.96
C ALA A 146 -15.05 -3.99 -6.78
N VAL A 147 -14.10 -4.51 -6.00
CA VAL A 147 -14.36 -5.22 -4.73
C VAL A 147 -15.13 -4.33 -3.77
N MET A 148 -14.66 -3.09 -3.58
CA MET A 148 -15.28 -2.11 -2.67
C MET A 148 -16.74 -1.83 -3.05
N VAL A 149 -17.01 -1.52 -4.31
CA VAL A 149 -18.37 -1.23 -4.79
C VAL A 149 -19.27 -2.45 -4.67
N ALA A 150 -18.80 -3.65 -5.03
CA ALA A 150 -19.58 -4.88 -4.90
C ALA A 150 -19.92 -5.17 -3.43
N ALA A 151 -18.99 -4.93 -2.50
CA ALA A 151 -19.21 -5.08 -1.07
C ALA A 151 -20.27 -4.08 -0.53
N LEU A 152 -20.18 -2.81 -0.92
CA LEU A 152 -21.13 -1.77 -0.50
C LEU A 152 -22.56 -2.05 -1.04
N ARG A 153 -22.67 -2.54 -2.27
CA ARG A 153 -23.94 -2.96 -2.85
C ARG A 153 -24.54 -4.15 -2.11
N ALA A 154 -23.72 -5.12 -1.73
CA ALA A 154 -24.14 -6.26 -0.94
C ALA A 154 -24.65 -5.81 0.45
N MET A 155 -23.95 -4.89 1.11
CA MET A 155 -24.40 -4.28 2.38
C MET A 155 -25.73 -3.53 2.23
N GLN A 156 -25.91 -2.77 1.13
CA GLN A 156 -27.18 -2.09 0.86
C GLN A 156 -28.33 -3.08 0.70
N ALA A 157 -28.16 -4.12 -0.12
CA ALA A 157 -29.18 -5.14 -0.37
C ALA A 157 -29.52 -5.97 0.89
N ALA A 158 -28.57 -6.11 1.81
CA ALA A 158 -28.77 -6.74 3.13
C ALA A 158 -29.34 -5.78 4.19
N GLY A 159 -29.43 -4.48 3.88
CA GLY A 159 -29.97 -3.45 4.78
C GLY A 159 -29.01 -3.04 5.89
N THR A 160 -27.73 -3.38 5.84
CA THR A 160 -26.74 -3.04 6.87
C THR A 160 -26.05 -1.70 6.57
N LEU A 161 -25.90 -1.32 5.28
CA LEU A 161 -25.25 -0.06 4.88
C LEU A 161 -25.90 1.16 5.55
N LYS A 162 -27.23 1.20 5.68
CA LYS A 162 -27.96 2.32 6.27
C LYS A 162 -27.53 2.70 7.69
N ASN A 163 -26.84 1.80 8.40
CA ASN A 163 -26.37 2.04 9.76
C ASN A 163 -24.88 2.40 9.81
N ALA A 164 -24.15 2.23 8.71
CA ALA A 164 -22.69 2.36 8.66
C ALA A 164 -22.27 3.80 8.33
N ASP A 165 -21.39 4.38 9.13
CA ASP A 165 -20.69 5.62 8.83
C ASP A 165 -19.44 5.26 8.03
N ILE A 166 -19.43 5.58 6.73
CA ILE A 166 -18.35 5.19 5.80
C ILE A 166 -17.90 6.41 5.01
N THR A 167 -16.60 6.65 4.98
CA THR A 167 -15.94 7.52 4.03
C THR A 167 -15.14 6.66 3.05
N VAL A 168 -15.37 6.80 1.76
CA VAL A 168 -14.51 6.30 0.68
C VAL A 168 -13.60 7.44 0.28
N PHE A 169 -12.30 7.20 0.26
CA PHE A 169 -11.31 8.14 -0.24
C PHE A 169 -10.46 7.46 -1.32
N LEU A 170 -10.53 7.98 -2.54
CA LEU A 170 -9.76 7.48 -3.67
C LEU A 170 -8.85 8.60 -4.17
N THR A 171 -7.55 8.41 -4.05
CA THR A 171 -6.57 9.37 -4.55
C THR A 171 -6.49 9.30 -6.09
N GLY A 172 -6.08 10.37 -6.71
CA GLY A 172 -5.91 10.44 -8.16
C GLY A 172 -4.44 10.51 -8.56
N ASP A 173 -3.54 10.17 -7.64
CA ASP A 173 -2.09 10.31 -7.80
C ASP A 173 -1.32 9.37 -6.85
N GLU A 174 -1.80 8.16 -6.62
CA GLU A 174 -1.08 7.20 -5.79
C GLU A 174 0.25 6.82 -6.45
N GLU A 175 0.24 6.57 -7.73
CA GLU A 175 1.35 6.03 -8.50
C GLU A 175 2.50 7.04 -8.75
N ASP A 176 2.18 8.33 -8.75
CA ASP A 176 3.14 9.43 -8.81
C ASP A 176 2.59 10.61 -8.01
N ALA A 177 2.78 10.54 -6.69
CA ALA A 177 2.20 11.49 -5.77
C ALA A 177 2.69 12.93 -6.02
N GLY A 178 1.77 13.89 -5.97
CA GLY A 178 2.10 15.30 -5.87
C GLY A 178 2.70 15.66 -4.51
N PRO A 179 3.04 16.94 -4.26
CA PRO A 179 3.53 17.39 -2.96
C PRO A 179 2.58 16.94 -1.83
N VAL A 180 3.13 16.15 -0.89
CA VAL A 180 2.35 15.44 0.16
C VAL A 180 1.50 16.40 0.98
N GLU A 181 2.03 17.59 1.31
CA GLU A 181 1.33 18.61 2.08
C GLU A 181 0.08 19.18 1.38
N ILE A 182 -0.06 18.97 0.06
CA ILE A 182 -1.24 19.37 -0.72
C ILE A 182 -2.09 18.12 -1.01
N SER A 183 -1.47 17.11 -1.60
CA SER A 183 -2.17 15.93 -2.11
C SER A 183 -2.76 15.07 -0.98
N ARG A 184 -2.05 14.89 0.12
CA ARG A 184 -2.50 14.01 1.22
C ARG A 184 -3.17 14.74 2.38
N ALA A 185 -3.21 16.09 2.40
CA ALA A 185 -3.75 16.86 3.52
C ALA A 185 -5.21 16.46 3.89
N ALA A 186 -6.10 16.42 2.90
CA ALA A 186 -7.50 16.05 3.13
C ALA A 186 -7.65 14.57 3.53
N PHE A 187 -6.82 13.71 2.98
CA PHE A 187 -6.80 12.28 3.28
C PHE A 187 -6.40 12.02 4.74
N ILE A 188 -5.34 12.65 5.21
CA ILE A 188 -4.88 12.58 6.60
C ILE A 188 -5.99 13.06 7.56
N GLU A 189 -6.72 14.12 7.22
CA GLU A 189 -7.83 14.61 8.03
C GLU A 189 -9.02 13.63 8.09
N GLU A 190 -9.28 12.86 7.03
CA GLU A 190 -10.28 11.78 7.09
C GLU A 190 -9.78 10.60 7.94
N GLY A 191 -8.48 10.28 7.91
CA GLY A 191 -7.86 9.29 8.80
C GLY A 191 -8.09 9.61 10.28
N LYS A 192 -7.87 10.87 10.68
CA LYS A 192 -8.11 11.34 12.07
C LYS A 192 -9.57 11.23 12.52
N ARG A 193 -10.51 11.13 11.60
CA ARG A 193 -11.95 11.03 11.90
C ARG A 193 -12.45 9.59 11.92
N ALA A 194 -11.67 8.67 11.36
CA ALA A 194 -12.02 7.26 11.25
C ALA A 194 -11.64 6.49 12.53
N ASP A 195 -12.35 5.39 12.77
CA ASP A 195 -12.03 4.43 13.83
C ASP A 195 -11.31 3.19 13.25
N VAL A 196 -11.43 2.94 11.94
CA VAL A 196 -10.76 1.85 11.19
C VAL A 196 -10.51 2.28 9.76
N ALA A 197 -9.31 2.04 9.25
CA ALA A 197 -8.94 2.21 7.85
C ALA A 197 -8.85 0.85 7.13
N LEU A 198 -9.46 0.74 5.95
CA LEU A 198 -9.51 -0.48 5.14
C LEU A 198 -9.05 -0.14 3.72
N ASP A 199 -7.90 -0.68 3.32
CA ASP A 199 -7.27 -0.41 2.04
C ASP A 199 -7.53 -1.54 1.05
N PHE A 200 -8.09 -1.17 -0.10
CA PHE A 200 -8.55 -2.09 -1.14
C PHE A 200 -7.51 -2.38 -2.21
N GLU A 201 -6.27 -1.97 -2.04
CA GLU A 201 -5.19 -2.47 -2.89
C GLU A 201 -5.07 -4.01 -2.87
N GLY A 202 -4.40 -4.57 -3.87
CA GLY A 202 -4.34 -6.00 -4.19
C GLY A 202 -3.99 -6.93 -3.02
N LEU A 203 -4.64 -8.09 -3.01
CA LEU A 203 -4.37 -9.19 -2.10
C LEU A 203 -3.04 -9.86 -2.43
N VAL A 204 -2.18 -10.04 -1.44
CA VAL A 204 -0.97 -10.84 -1.59
C VAL A 204 -1.27 -12.30 -1.27
N GLN A 205 -0.83 -13.21 -2.13
CA GLN A 205 -0.87 -14.66 -1.91
C GLN A 205 0.55 -15.22 -1.79
N LEU A 206 0.81 -15.98 -0.74
CA LEU A 206 2.09 -16.68 -0.54
C LEU A 206 1.81 -18.16 -0.33
N ASP A 207 2.46 -19.01 -1.13
CA ASP A 207 2.34 -20.47 -1.06
C ASP A 207 0.88 -20.95 -1.07
N GLY A 208 0.03 -20.31 -1.88
CA GLY A 208 -1.39 -20.61 -2.01
C GLY A 208 -2.27 -20.14 -0.84
N ARG A 209 -1.74 -19.33 0.06
CA ARG A 209 -2.45 -18.74 1.20
C ARG A 209 -2.63 -17.23 1.00
N ASP A 210 -3.84 -16.76 1.26
CA ASP A 210 -4.14 -15.33 1.31
C ASP A 210 -3.49 -14.69 2.54
N MET A 211 -2.96 -13.47 2.39
CA MET A 211 -2.23 -12.75 3.42
C MET A 211 -2.89 -11.38 3.69
N GLY A 212 -3.05 -11.02 4.95
CA GLY A 212 -3.47 -9.68 5.36
C GLY A 212 -2.26 -8.79 5.66
N SER A 213 -2.25 -7.56 5.16
CA SER A 213 -1.18 -6.60 5.40
C SER A 213 -1.49 -5.74 6.62
N THR A 214 -0.88 -6.07 7.76
CA THR A 214 -1.00 -5.32 9.03
C THR A 214 0.11 -4.27 9.17
N ALA A 215 1.04 -4.23 8.22
CA ALA A 215 2.16 -3.29 8.18
C ALA A 215 2.62 -3.06 6.74
N ARG A 216 3.10 -1.84 6.45
CA ARG A 216 3.77 -1.47 5.19
C ARG A 216 5.00 -0.63 5.52
N ARG A 217 6.12 -0.89 4.83
CA ARG A 217 7.33 -0.10 5.03
C ARG A 217 7.20 1.25 4.35
N SER A 218 7.88 2.26 4.90
CA SER A 218 8.05 3.56 4.25
C SER A 218 8.71 3.43 2.88
N SER A 219 8.55 4.46 2.06
CA SER A 219 9.35 4.65 0.84
C SER A 219 9.90 6.07 0.85
N GLY A 220 11.20 6.22 1.07
CA GLY A 220 11.88 7.50 1.07
C GLY A 220 13.14 7.46 0.22
N GLU A 221 13.53 8.59 -0.33
CA GLU A 221 14.73 8.72 -1.16
C GLU A 221 15.81 9.54 -0.47
N TRP A 222 17.06 9.28 -0.86
CA TRP A 222 18.21 10.06 -0.40
C TRP A 222 19.17 10.35 -1.55
N THR A 223 19.92 11.47 -1.41
CA THR A 223 20.97 11.88 -2.33
C THR A 223 22.25 12.18 -1.55
N LEU A 224 23.31 11.50 -1.89
CA LEU A 224 24.67 11.75 -1.44
C LEU A 224 25.43 12.53 -2.49
N THR A 225 25.95 13.69 -2.13
CA THR A 225 26.85 14.49 -2.98
C THR A 225 28.21 14.61 -2.30
N VAL A 226 29.25 14.21 -3.00
CA VAL A 226 30.62 14.31 -2.53
C VAL A 226 31.41 15.24 -3.43
N THR A 227 32.16 16.17 -2.85
CA THR A 227 33.08 17.05 -3.55
C THR A 227 34.49 16.90 -3.00
N ALA A 228 35.51 17.04 -3.85
CA ALA A 228 36.90 16.99 -3.47
C ALA A 228 37.76 17.88 -4.38
N LYS A 229 38.98 18.13 -3.98
CA LYS A 229 39.94 18.84 -4.82
C LYS A 229 40.34 17.98 -6.02
N SER A 230 40.02 18.43 -7.22
CA SER A 230 40.47 17.78 -8.46
C SER A 230 41.95 18.11 -8.72
N GLY A 231 42.65 17.23 -9.42
CA GLY A 231 44.04 17.39 -9.79
C GLY A 231 44.58 16.21 -10.61
N HIS A 232 45.85 16.21 -10.87
CA HIS A 232 46.50 15.10 -11.57
C HIS A 232 46.58 13.86 -10.64
N SER A 233 46.31 12.68 -11.18
CA SER A 233 46.23 11.42 -10.40
C SER A 233 47.54 11.03 -9.71
N SER A 234 48.72 11.49 -10.20
CA SER A 234 49.98 11.25 -9.52
C SER A 234 50.10 11.87 -8.12
N GLY A 235 49.23 12.85 -7.80
CA GLY A 235 49.16 13.49 -6.49
C GLY A 235 48.11 12.87 -5.53
N ILE A 236 47.41 11.83 -5.94
CA ILE A 236 46.37 11.18 -5.11
C ILE A 236 46.94 10.59 -3.82
N PHE A 237 46.16 10.58 -2.75
CA PHE A 237 46.51 10.11 -1.39
C PHE A 237 47.57 10.93 -0.67
N THR A 238 47.97 12.08 -1.22
CA THR A 238 48.82 13.02 -0.48
C THR A 238 47.98 13.92 0.47
N PRO A 239 48.56 14.46 1.55
CA PRO A 239 47.87 15.37 2.46
C PRO A 239 47.24 16.57 1.77
N GLY A 240 47.81 17.06 0.67
CA GLY A 240 47.34 18.24 -0.08
C GLY A 240 46.24 17.97 -1.09
N SER A 241 46.06 16.74 -1.52
CA SER A 241 45.10 16.34 -2.58
C SER A 241 44.01 15.38 -2.05
N GLY A 242 44.27 14.59 -1.03
CA GLY A 242 43.33 13.62 -0.50
C GLY A 242 43.05 12.46 -1.45
N SER A 243 41.89 11.83 -1.30
CA SER A 243 41.50 10.62 -2.03
C SER A 243 40.59 10.92 -3.25
N GLY A 244 40.02 12.12 -3.34
CA GLY A 244 39.03 12.47 -4.35
C GLY A 244 37.63 11.98 -4.05
N ALA A 245 36.64 12.52 -4.79
CA ALA A 245 35.21 12.35 -4.49
C ALA A 245 34.73 10.90 -4.69
N ILE A 246 35.23 10.17 -5.69
CA ILE A 246 34.79 8.79 -5.93
C ILE A 246 35.19 7.84 -4.81
N TYR A 247 36.43 7.92 -4.30
CA TYR A 247 36.85 7.08 -3.17
C TYR A 247 36.06 7.38 -1.90
N GLU A 248 35.76 8.66 -1.65
CA GLU A 248 34.92 9.03 -0.50
C GLU A 248 33.47 8.54 -0.64
N ALA A 249 32.86 8.68 -1.82
CA ALA A 249 31.51 8.13 -2.06
C ALA A 249 31.49 6.60 -1.86
N ALA A 250 32.50 5.89 -2.38
CA ALA A 250 32.64 4.45 -2.22
C ALA A 250 32.78 4.04 -0.74
N ARG A 251 33.61 4.78 0.04
CA ARG A 251 33.76 4.55 1.48
C ARG A 251 32.42 4.73 2.21
N ILE A 252 31.72 5.84 1.96
CA ILE A 252 30.42 6.13 2.59
C ILE A 252 29.42 5.01 2.29
N ILE A 253 29.26 4.64 1.02
CA ILE A 253 28.31 3.59 0.59
C ILE A 253 28.66 2.23 1.22
N ASP A 254 29.94 1.85 1.24
CA ASP A 254 30.34 0.59 1.88
C ASP A 254 30.14 0.63 3.41
N THR A 255 30.36 1.80 4.03
CA THR A 255 30.10 1.97 5.46
C THR A 255 28.58 1.89 5.75
N PHE A 256 27.73 2.49 4.91
CA PHE A 256 26.28 2.31 5.03
C PHE A 256 25.90 0.83 5.02
N ARG A 257 26.40 0.06 4.03
CA ARG A 257 26.15 -1.38 3.91
C ARG A 257 26.53 -2.18 5.16
N ARG A 258 27.60 -1.79 5.86
CA ARG A 258 28.11 -2.51 7.04
C ARG A 258 27.47 -2.09 8.36
N GLU A 259 27.09 -0.81 8.51
CA GLU A 259 26.79 -0.23 9.83
C GLU A 259 25.34 0.21 10.00
N VAL A 260 24.58 0.39 8.91
CA VAL A 260 23.17 0.83 8.96
C VAL A 260 22.16 -0.31 9.07
N PRO A 261 22.41 -1.56 8.58
CA PRO A 261 21.39 -2.60 8.56
C PRO A 261 20.72 -2.84 9.92
N GLU A 262 19.38 -2.96 9.88
CA GLU A 262 18.50 -3.37 10.99
C GLU A 262 17.47 -4.36 10.44
N ASP A 263 16.77 -5.08 11.31
CA ASP A 263 15.69 -5.96 10.88
C ASP A 263 14.59 -5.17 10.16
N LYS A 264 14.08 -5.71 9.05
CA LYS A 264 13.06 -5.09 8.17
C LYS A 264 13.44 -3.72 7.58
N LEU A 265 14.65 -3.21 7.84
CA LEU A 265 15.19 -2.04 7.16
C LEU A 265 15.84 -2.45 5.84
N THR A 266 15.52 -1.73 4.76
CA THR A 266 16.28 -1.85 3.51
C THR A 266 16.65 -0.46 3.00
N PHE A 267 17.82 -0.37 2.42
CA PHE A 267 18.28 0.80 1.69
C PHE A 267 19.12 0.33 0.51
N ASN A 268 19.05 1.07 -0.58
CA ASN A 268 19.71 0.71 -1.82
C ASN A 268 20.45 1.92 -2.42
N VAL A 269 21.44 1.67 -3.24
CA VAL A 269 22.04 2.64 -4.15
C VAL A 269 21.58 2.30 -5.56
N GLY A 270 20.59 3.03 -6.07
CA GLY A 270 20.03 2.79 -7.40
C GLY A 270 20.77 3.52 -8.51
N LEU A 271 21.47 4.62 -8.18
CA LEU A 271 22.19 5.46 -9.14
C LEU A 271 23.48 5.98 -8.54
N ILE A 272 24.59 5.91 -9.29
CA ILE A 272 25.88 6.49 -8.91
C ILE A 272 26.65 6.98 -10.15
N GLY A 273 27.30 8.13 -10.01
CA GLY A 273 28.22 8.64 -11.02
C GLY A 273 29.24 9.60 -10.45
N GLY A 274 30.41 9.75 -11.08
CA GLY A 274 31.43 10.66 -10.60
C GLY A 274 32.59 10.83 -11.59
N GLY A 275 33.31 11.94 -11.43
CA GLY A 275 34.43 12.29 -12.28
C GLY A 275 35.03 13.64 -11.96
N ALA A 276 35.58 14.36 -12.98
CA ALA A 276 35.97 15.76 -12.81
C ALA A 276 34.76 16.59 -12.39
N THR A 277 33.61 16.33 -13.03
CA THR A 277 32.28 16.85 -12.68
C THR A 277 31.26 15.73 -12.65
N ALA A 278 30.20 15.90 -11.88
CA ALA A 278 29.00 15.07 -11.90
C ALA A 278 27.80 15.92 -11.53
N GLU A 279 26.69 15.76 -12.26
CA GLU A 279 25.45 16.51 -12.08
C GLU A 279 24.25 15.61 -12.30
N LEU A 280 23.18 15.79 -11.48
CA LEU A 280 21.88 15.16 -11.72
C LEU A 280 21.15 15.91 -12.83
N ASP A 281 20.44 15.19 -13.67
CA ASP A 281 19.45 15.79 -14.58
C ASP A 281 18.23 16.32 -13.81
N ALA A 282 17.37 17.10 -14.50
CA ALA A 282 16.19 17.69 -13.89
C ALA A 282 15.22 16.64 -13.32
N GLY A 283 15.11 15.45 -13.97
CA GLY A 283 14.29 14.36 -13.50
C GLY A 283 14.93 13.52 -12.40
N LYS A 284 16.18 13.82 -12.02
CA LYS A 284 16.96 13.10 -11.00
C LYS A 284 17.12 11.59 -11.28
N VAL A 285 17.00 11.16 -12.54
CA VAL A 285 17.09 9.76 -12.98
C VAL A 285 18.42 9.45 -13.70
N ARG A 286 19.26 10.47 -13.93
CA ARG A 286 20.54 10.32 -14.60
C ARG A 286 21.62 11.17 -13.94
N VAL A 287 22.82 10.64 -13.80
CA VAL A 287 24.03 11.39 -13.46
C VAL A 287 24.86 11.59 -14.73
N ASN A 288 25.05 12.86 -15.13
CA ASN A 288 25.95 13.26 -16.20
C ASN A 288 27.34 13.51 -15.60
N ALA A 289 28.32 12.68 -15.92
CA ALA A 289 29.66 12.78 -15.38
C ALA A 289 30.71 12.93 -16.50
N THR A 290 31.75 13.73 -16.24
CA THR A 290 32.88 13.90 -17.14
C THR A 290 34.19 13.63 -16.42
N GLY A 291 35.21 13.20 -17.14
CA GLY A 291 36.51 12.95 -16.54
C GLY A 291 37.52 12.34 -17.49
N LYS A 292 38.74 12.19 -17.00
CA LYS A 292 39.84 11.48 -17.67
C LYS A 292 40.44 10.48 -16.67
N THR A 293 41.08 9.43 -17.14
CA THR A 293 41.65 8.38 -16.29
C THR A 293 42.78 8.86 -15.35
N ASN A 294 43.42 9.97 -15.70
CA ASN A 294 44.56 10.51 -14.96
C ASN A 294 44.21 11.75 -14.12
N ILE A 295 42.96 11.86 -13.66
CA ILE A 295 42.53 12.93 -12.74
C ILE A 295 42.07 12.38 -11.40
N ILE A 296 42.17 13.18 -10.34
CA ILE A 296 41.51 13.00 -9.07
C ILE A 296 40.07 13.51 -9.24
N ALA A 297 39.08 12.66 -9.00
CA ALA A 297 37.67 13.02 -9.16
C ALA A 297 37.26 14.18 -8.26
N GLY A 298 36.64 15.21 -8.86
CA GLY A 298 36.19 16.41 -8.16
C GLY A 298 34.80 16.26 -7.57
N THR A 299 33.93 15.47 -8.20
CA THR A 299 32.54 15.28 -7.76
C THR A 299 32.08 13.84 -7.93
N ALA A 300 31.29 13.32 -6.99
CA ALA A 300 30.56 12.08 -7.10
C ALA A 300 29.17 12.26 -6.50
N ILE A 301 28.14 11.66 -7.13
CA ILE A 301 26.76 11.69 -6.69
C ILE A 301 26.24 10.27 -6.63
N ALA A 302 25.53 9.92 -5.56
CA ALA A 302 24.79 8.68 -5.45
C ALA A 302 23.36 8.97 -4.97
N ARG A 303 22.39 8.21 -5.46
CA ARG A 303 20.99 8.24 -5.03
C ARG A 303 20.51 6.85 -4.68
N GLY A 304 19.60 6.80 -3.72
CA GLY A 304 19.02 5.54 -3.31
C GLY A 304 17.70 5.72 -2.58
N ASP A 305 17.10 4.59 -2.22
CA ASP A 305 15.91 4.54 -1.38
C ASP A 305 16.26 4.08 0.06
N LEU A 306 15.33 4.37 0.98
CA LEU A 306 15.35 3.92 2.36
C LEU A 306 13.94 3.50 2.76
N ARG A 307 13.78 2.25 3.16
CA ARG A 307 12.49 1.68 3.57
C ARG A 307 12.57 1.13 4.97
N ALA A 308 11.74 1.64 5.85
CA ALA A 308 11.71 1.32 7.28
C ALA A 308 10.28 1.00 7.74
N LEU A 309 10.17 0.35 8.89
CA LEU A 309 8.90 -0.12 9.44
C LEU A 309 8.27 0.87 10.43
N SER A 310 9.04 1.84 10.93
CA SER A 310 8.53 2.88 11.84
C SER A 310 9.29 4.19 11.67
N GLN A 311 8.70 5.30 12.18
CA GLN A 311 9.35 6.61 12.19
C GLN A 311 10.64 6.62 13.02
N GLU A 312 10.66 5.88 14.12
CA GLU A 312 11.85 5.75 14.98
C GLU A 312 12.98 5.00 14.24
N GLN A 313 12.62 4.02 13.42
CA GLN A 313 13.61 3.30 12.61
C GLN A 313 14.18 4.20 11.50
N ILE A 314 13.32 5.01 10.84
CA ILE A 314 13.75 6.03 9.88
C ILE A 314 14.75 6.98 10.55
N ALA A 315 14.37 7.56 11.68
CA ALA A 315 15.22 8.52 12.40
C ALA A 315 16.57 7.93 12.80
N ARG A 316 16.60 6.69 13.31
CA ARG A 316 17.87 6.00 13.65
C ARG A 316 18.73 5.74 12.42
N ALA A 317 18.15 5.25 11.33
CA ALA A 317 18.87 4.97 10.10
C ALA A 317 19.46 6.25 9.50
N GLN A 318 18.66 7.31 9.41
CA GLN A 318 19.10 8.62 8.92
C GLN A 318 20.20 9.21 9.79
N ALA A 319 20.08 9.13 11.11
CA ALA A 319 21.11 9.63 12.03
C ALA A 319 22.44 8.87 11.86
N LYS A 320 22.40 7.53 11.71
CA LYS A 320 23.61 6.72 11.43
C LYS A 320 24.23 7.11 10.10
N MET A 321 23.44 7.23 9.04
CA MET A 321 23.92 7.62 7.71
C MET A 321 24.56 9.01 7.74
N GLN A 322 23.94 9.99 8.40
CA GLN A 322 24.50 11.32 8.55
C GLN A 322 25.78 11.34 9.36
N ALA A 323 25.88 10.55 10.46
CA ALA A 323 27.10 10.44 11.25
C ALA A 323 28.29 9.87 10.44
N ILE A 324 28.03 8.92 9.55
CA ILE A 324 29.04 8.36 8.64
C ILE A 324 29.52 9.41 7.65
N VAL A 325 28.59 10.19 7.08
CA VAL A 325 28.89 11.27 6.12
C VAL A 325 29.63 12.42 6.77
N ALA A 326 29.38 12.72 8.04
CA ALA A 326 30.05 13.77 8.81
C ALA A 326 31.54 13.52 9.06
N GLN A 327 32.07 12.32 8.73
CA GLN A 327 33.46 11.94 8.93
C GLN A 327 34.15 11.68 7.58
N PRO A 328 34.35 12.71 6.73
CA PRO A 328 34.89 12.53 5.40
C PRO A 328 36.41 12.22 5.43
N LEU A 329 36.88 11.53 4.41
CA LEU A 329 38.30 11.38 4.14
C LEU A 329 38.94 12.76 3.91
N ASN A 330 40.26 12.84 4.19
CA ASN A 330 41.00 14.07 3.99
C ASN A 330 40.83 14.62 2.56
N GLY A 331 40.53 15.92 2.47
CA GLY A 331 40.33 16.64 1.20
C GLY A 331 38.97 16.48 0.54
N ALA A 332 38.05 15.72 1.13
CA ALA A 332 36.68 15.58 0.67
C ALA A 332 35.67 16.31 1.57
N LYS A 333 34.52 16.67 0.98
CA LYS A 333 33.32 17.12 1.68
C LYS A 333 32.14 16.29 1.17
N ALA A 334 31.24 15.89 2.05
CA ALA A 334 30.07 15.12 1.67
C ALA A 334 28.81 15.73 2.30
N THR A 335 27.70 15.69 1.59
CA THR A 335 26.36 16.04 2.04
C THR A 335 25.41 14.92 1.74
N LEU A 336 24.49 14.64 2.65
CA LEU A 336 23.42 13.66 2.50
C LEU A 336 22.08 14.35 2.73
N GLU A 337 21.24 14.29 1.72
CA GLU A 337 19.89 14.85 1.74
C GLU A 337 18.86 13.73 1.68
N PHE A 338 17.82 13.80 2.51
CA PHE A 338 16.64 12.95 2.45
C PHE A 338 15.50 13.77 1.88
N LEU A 339 14.79 13.21 0.90
CA LEU A 339 13.66 13.88 0.28
C LEU A 339 12.44 13.81 1.22
N PRO A 340 11.65 14.90 1.35
CA PRO A 340 10.52 14.93 2.27
C PRO A 340 9.28 14.18 1.78
N ASP A 341 9.14 13.98 0.46
CA ASP A 341 7.91 13.51 -0.19
C ASP A 341 7.81 11.98 -0.30
N GLY A 342 8.30 11.26 0.70
CA GLY A 342 8.19 9.80 0.75
C GLY A 342 6.91 9.31 1.44
N TYR A 343 6.56 8.04 1.20
CA TYR A 343 5.48 7.38 1.93
C TYR A 343 5.92 7.08 3.37
N PRO A 344 5.13 7.47 4.40
CA PRO A 344 5.41 7.10 5.78
C PRO A 344 5.26 5.59 5.99
N PRO A 345 5.71 5.02 7.09
CA PRO A 345 5.45 3.62 7.41
C PRO A 345 4.05 3.43 8.00
N MET A 346 3.41 2.31 7.68
CA MET A 346 2.33 1.72 8.47
C MET A 346 2.96 0.71 9.42
N ALA A 347 3.19 1.10 10.66
CA ALA A 347 3.78 0.23 11.68
C ALA A 347 2.80 -0.90 12.07
N PRO A 348 3.30 -2.10 12.44
CA PRO A 348 2.43 -3.19 12.90
C PRO A 348 1.94 -2.90 14.33
N THR A 349 0.66 -2.56 14.47
CA THR A 349 0.01 -2.34 15.75
C THR A 349 -0.82 -3.55 16.18
N GLU A 350 -1.15 -3.65 17.47
CA GLU A 350 -2.11 -4.65 17.94
C GLU A 350 -3.52 -4.39 17.39
N GLY A 351 -3.88 -3.14 17.11
CA GLY A 351 -5.14 -2.77 16.47
C GLY A 351 -5.22 -3.29 15.03
N ASN A 352 -4.14 -3.16 14.24
CA ASN A 352 -4.07 -3.71 12.89
C ASN A 352 -4.25 -5.24 12.91
N ARG A 353 -3.57 -5.94 13.83
CA ARG A 353 -3.72 -7.39 14.01
C ARG A 353 -5.12 -7.78 14.46
N ALA A 354 -5.75 -6.97 15.32
CA ALA A 354 -7.12 -7.20 15.73
C ALA A 354 -8.11 -7.08 14.56
N ILE A 355 -7.88 -6.20 13.58
CA ILE A 355 -8.70 -6.11 12.37
C ILE A 355 -8.50 -7.38 11.51
N LEU A 356 -7.25 -7.84 11.32
CA LEU A 356 -7.00 -9.11 10.63
C LEU A 356 -7.65 -10.30 11.34
N ALA A 357 -7.62 -10.35 12.66
CA ALA A 357 -8.30 -11.39 13.44
C ALA A 357 -9.83 -11.36 13.22
N ARG A 358 -10.45 -10.18 13.10
CA ARG A 358 -11.88 -10.04 12.76
C ARG A 358 -12.17 -10.55 11.34
N LEU A 359 -11.29 -10.25 10.38
CA LEU A 359 -11.39 -10.79 9.02
C LEU A 359 -11.26 -12.31 9.00
N ASN A 360 -10.39 -12.87 9.84
CA ASN A 360 -10.26 -14.33 9.98
C ASN A 360 -11.50 -14.96 10.63
N GLY A 361 -12.17 -14.27 11.54
CA GLY A 361 -13.49 -14.68 12.00
C GLY A 361 -14.54 -14.70 10.87
N VAL A 362 -14.48 -13.75 9.94
CA VAL A 362 -15.32 -13.79 8.72
C VAL A 362 -14.97 -14.99 7.85
N ASN A 363 -13.67 -15.25 7.63
CA ASN A 363 -13.23 -16.43 6.88
C ASN A 363 -13.75 -17.74 7.48
N GLN A 364 -13.63 -17.88 8.79
CA GLN A 364 -14.13 -19.05 9.51
C GLN A 364 -15.64 -19.26 9.30
N ASP A 365 -16.44 -18.17 9.43
CA ASP A 365 -17.89 -18.22 9.22
C ASP A 365 -18.30 -18.49 7.78
N MET A 366 -17.45 -18.14 6.83
CA MET A 366 -17.60 -18.47 5.39
C MET A 366 -17.07 -19.85 5.01
N GLY A 367 -16.42 -20.57 5.91
CA GLY A 367 -15.76 -21.85 5.62
C GLY A 367 -14.49 -21.71 4.79
N LEU A 368 -13.82 -20.54 4.84
CA LEU A 368 -12.57 -20.25 4.15
C LEU A 368 -11.37 -20.41 5.08
N PRO A 369 -10.17 -20.69 4.54
CA PRO A 369 -8.94 -20.71 5.31
C PRO A 369 -8.64 -19.34 5.95
N GLU A 370 -7.98 -19.33 7.11
CA GLU A 370 -7.47 -18.11 7.72
C GLU A 370 -6.35 -17.49 6.88
N MET A 371 -6.39 -16.17 6.75
CA MET A 371 -5.30 -15.39 6.18
C MET A 371 -4.12 -15.32 7.14
N GLY A 372 -2.89 -15.36 6.59
CA GLY A 372 -1.68 -15.11 7.36
C GLY A 372 -1.41 -13.61 7.52
N GLU A 373 -0.56 -13.23 8.48
CA GLU A 373 0.02 -11.89 8.55
C GLU A 373 1.16 -11.78 7.53
N LEU A 374 1.08 -10.80 6.63
CA LEU A 374 2.09 -10.61 5.58
C LEU A 374 3.38 -10.04 6.17
N ASP A 375 4.52 -10.65 5.82
CA ASP A 375 5.81 -10.02 6.09
C ASP A 375 5.90 -8.69 5.29
N PRO A 376 6.05 -7.53 5.96
CA PRO A 376 6.06 -6.22 5.31
C PRO A 376 7.19 -6.03 4.27
N VAL A 377 8.21 -6.89 4.29
CA VAL A 377 9.27 -6.90 3.25
C VAL A 377 8.74 -7.35 1.88
N LYS A 378 7.61 -8.07 1.86
CA LYS A 378 7.00 -8.63 0.65
C LYS A 378 6.06 -7.67 -0.08
N ARG A 379 5.89 -6.44 0.43
CA ARG A 379 4.99 -5.45 -0.16
C ARG A 379 5.62 -4.05 -0.17
N GLY A 380 5.23 -3.23 -1.16
CA GLY A 380 5.58 -1.81 -1.25
C GLY A 380 4.86 -0.93 -0.22
N ALA A 381 5.13 0.36 -0.27
CA ALA A 381 4.35 1.39 0.41
C ALA A 381 2.96 1.54 -0.25
N GLY A 382 2.07 2.33 0.31
CA GLY A 382 0.76 2.66 -0.23
C GLY A 382 0.03 3.68 0.62
N ASP A 383 -1.06 4.21 0.10
CA ASP A 383 -1.77 5.36 0.66
C ASP A 383 -2.23 5.19 2.12
N ILE A 384 -2.62 3.99 2.54
CA ILE A 384 -2.99 3.72 3.95
C ILE A 384 -1.91 4.17 4.94
N SER A 385 -0.65 4.20 4.51
CA SER A 385 0.47 4.63 5.35
C SER A 385 0.37 6.09 5.82
N PHE A 386 -0.29 6.96 5.06
CA PHE A 386 -0.47 8.37 5.43
C PHE A 386 -1.47 8.58 6.59
N VAL A 387 -2.34 7.62 6.85
CA VAL A 387 -3.31 7.67 7.94
C VAL A 387 -2.96 6.73 9.10
N ALA A 388 -1.97 5.86 8.93
CA ALA A 388 -1.62 4.81 9.89
C ALA A 388 -1.07 5.33 11.24
N ALA A 389 -0.67 6.60 11.33
CA ALA A 389 -0.30 7.23 12.59
C ALA A 389 -1.52 7.62 13.46
N ASP A 390 -2.69 7.78 12.85
CA ASP A 390 -3.91 8.29 13.48
C ASP A 390 -4.98 7.21 13.66
N VAL A 391 -4.96 6.15 12.84
CA VAL A 391 -5.99 5.10 12.82
C VAL A 391 -5.41 3.73 12.50
N ASP A 392 -5.87 2.70 13.23
CA ASP A 392 -5.54 1.31 12.91
C ASP A 392 -6.19 0.88 11.59
N GLY A 393 -5.47 0.04 10.82
CA GLY A 393 -5.93 -0.35 9.50
C GLY A 393 -5.51 -1.75 9.06
N LEU A 394 -6.08 -2.17 7.94
CA LEU A 394 -5.74 -3.42 7.25
C LEU A 394 -5.70 -3.15 5.74
N ALA A 395 -4.60 -3.54 5.09
CA ALA A 395 -4.46 -3.47 3.65
C ALA A 395 -4.50 -4.86 3.00
N GLY A 396 -4.77 -4.88 1.68
CA GLY A 396 -4.88 -6.10 0.91
C GLY A 396 -6.30 -6.64 0.84
N LEU A 397 -7.30 -5.76 0.87
CA LEU A 397 -8.72 -6.13 0.71
C LEU A 397 -9.16 -6.16 -0.76
N GLY A 398 -8.32 -5.73 -1.69
CA GLY A 398 -8.53 -5.87 -3.12
C GLY A 398 -8.35 -7.30 -3.63
N PRO A 399 -8.43 -7.54 -4.94
CA PRO A 399 -8.32 -8.87 -5.52
C PRO A 399 -6.87 -9.35 -5.59
N ALA A 400 -6.68 -10.64 -5.82
CA ALA A 400 -5.37 -11.18 -6.18
C ALA A 400 -5.03 -10.77 -7.62
N SER A 401 -3.82 -10.26 -7.81
CA SER A 401 -3.29 -9.82 -9.10
C SER A 401 -1.88 -10.34 -9.33
N ARG A 402 -1.40 -10.15 -10.54
CA ARG A 402 -0.01 -10.40 -10.91
C ARG A 402 0.43 -9.46 -12.02
N GLY A 403 1.71 -9.14 -12.01
CA GLY A 403 2.30 -8.27 -13.05
C GLY A 403 1.93 -6.81 -12.90
N ASP A 404 1.54 -6.37 -11.72
CA ASP A 404 1.27 -4.97 -11.40
C ASP A 404 2.44 -4.09 -11.84
N HIS A 405 2.17 -2.88 -12.33
CA HIS A 405 3.12 -1.93 -12.90
C HIS A 405 3.84 -2.39 -14.19
N ALA A 406 3.38 -3.48 -14.82
CA ALA A 406 3.95 -3.96 -16.09
C ALA A 406 2.86 -4.29 -17.11
N PRO A 407 3.13 -4.13 -18.43
CA PRO A 407 2.23 -4.63 -19.45
C PRO A 407 1.94 -6.12 -19.26
N GLY A 408 0.65 -6.47 -19.20
CA GLY A 408 0.21 -7.82 -18.86
C GLY A 408 -0.31 -7.97 -17.44
N GLU A 409 -0.44 -6.87 -16.70
CA GLU A 409 -1.14 -6.84 -15.40
C GLU A 409 -2.48 -7.56 -15.49
N THR A 410 -2.70 -8.50 -14.57
CA THR A 410 -3.83 -9.43 -14.62
C THR A 410 -4.40 -9.66 -13.23
N VAL A 411 -5.72 -9.53 -13.12
CA VAL A 411 -6.49 -9.85 -11.91
C VAL A 411 -7.10 -11.25 -11.99
N ASP A 412 -7.11 -11.99 -10.88
CA ASP A 412 -7.97 -13.17 -10.72
C ASP A 412 -9.41 -12.72 -10.41
N ILE A 413 -10.29 -12.83 -11.41
CA ILE A 413 -11.70 -12.43 -11.31
C ILE A 413 -12.42 -13.16 -10.17
N THR A 414 -12.06 -14.40 -9.88
CA THR A 414 -12.73 -15.17 -8.80
C THR A 414 -12.41 -14.59 -7.43
N SER A 415 -11.22 -14.05 -7.26
CA SER A 415 -10.79 -13.41 -6.02
C SER A 415 -11.58 -12.13 -5.72
N ILE A 416 -12.03 -11.39 -6.74
CA ILE A 416 -12.89 -10.20 -6.58
C ILE A 416 -14.14 -10.57 -5.76
N PHE A 417 -14.78 -11.67 -6.09
CA PHE A 417 -16.04 -12.06 -5.43
C PHE A 417 -15.80 -12.56 -4.00
N VAL A 418 -14.71 -13.27 -3.77
CA VAL A 418 -14.33 -13.72 -2.41
C VAL A 418 -14.03 -12.50 -1.54
N GLN A 419 -13.23 -11.57 -2.05
CA GLN A 419 -12.86 -10.34 -1.32
C GLN A 419 -14.08 -9.43 -1.09
N ALA A 420 -14.99 -9.29 -2.05
CA ALA A 420 -16.21 -8.51 -1.86
C ALA A 420 -17.11 -9.09 -0.75
N LYS A 421 -17.23 -10.41 -0.65
CA LYS A 421 -17.96 -11.07 0.45
C LYS A 421 -17.28 -10.82 1.80
N ARG A 422 -15.95 -11.01 1.87
CA ARG A 422 -15.14 -10.73 3.06
C ARG A 422 -15.31 -9.29 3.53
N ALA A 423 -15.15 -8.35 2.60
CA ALA A 423 -15.23 -6.91 2.89
C ALA A 423 -16.63 -6.50 3.34
N ALA A 424 -17.69 -6.96 2.68
CA ALA A 424 -19.07 -6.64 3.05
C ALA A 424 -19.41 -7.09 4.47
N ILE A 425 -19.02 -8.31 4.83
CA ILE A 425 -19.28 -8.87 6.16
C ILE A 425 -18.42 -8.17 7.21
N LEU A 426 -17.11 -7.99 6.95
CA LEU A 426 -16.20 -7.30 7.85
C LEU A 426 -16.69 -5.87 8.16
N MET A 427 -16.97 -5.09 7.11
CA MET A 427 -17.45 -3.71 7.26
C MET A 427 -18.77 -3.66 8.03
N SER A 428 -19.70 -4.59 7.75
CA SER A 428 -20.97 -4.66 8.47
C SER A 428 -20.80 -4.97 9.96
N ARG A 429 -19.88 -5.85 10.32
CA ARG A 429 -19.54 -6.18 11.72
C ARG A 429 -18.90 -4.98 12.40
N LEU A 430 -17.86 -4.38 11.80
CA LEU A 430 -17.18 -3.21 12.35
C LEU A 430 -18.13 -2.02 12.54
N ALA A 431 -19.00 -1.74 11.56
CA ALA A 431 -20.01 -0.68 11.67
C ALA A 431 -21.09 -0.94 12.74
N SER A 432 -21.14 -2.15 13.30
CA SER A 432 -22.02 -2.52 14.40
C SER A 432 -21.32 -2.54 15.77
N GLU A 433 -19.99 -2.50 15.78
CA GLU A 433 -19.18 -2.40 17.01
C GLU A 433 -19.18 -0.95 17.51
N ARG A 434 -19.19 -0.77 18.83
CA ARG A 434 -18.99 0.57 19.41
C ARG A 434 -17.56 1.05 19.15
N PRO A 435 -17.37 2.35 18.94
CA PRO A 435 -16.03 2.96 18.82
C PRO A 435 -15.14 2.67 20.02
#